data_d298caa4f2789231a47a245604ede3f5
#
_entry.id   d298caa4f2789231a47a245604ede3f5
#
_cell.length_a   1.000
_cell.length_b   1.000
_cell.length_c   1.000
_cell.angle_alpha   90.00
_cell.angle_beta   90.00
_cell.angle_gamma   90.00
#
_symmetry.space_group_name_H-M   'P 1'
#
loop_
_entity.id
_entity.type
_entity.pdbx_description
1 polymer ?
#
loop_
_entity_poly.entity_id
_entity_poly.type
_entity_poly.pdbx_seq_one_letter_code
_entity_poly.pdbx_strand_id
1 'polypeptide(L)'
;YYGYYPMSSSLVIKPEKVSPRGFVDAAAHRAALPPAYNQYTLMSAENGFDRRYDNYRMVYYPLFVTGFALDDYLFDNDSFGAERVILSSASSKTSISLASLQKKRGSKLTGLTSSGNAGFVSSLGLYDEVVTYDDLANLDAGQKVAYVDMAGNRDVLSRLHHHFNDNIVCSCSVGITHREN
;
A
#
# COMPACT_ATOMS: atom_id res chain seq x y z
N TYR A 1 14.86 -6.40 0.04
CA TYR A 1 15.31 -5.18 -0.68
C TYR A 1 15.89 -5.48 -2.06
N TYR A 2 15.41 -6.52 -2.70
CA TYR A 2 15.86 -6.94 -4.03
C TYR A 2 15.62 -5.85 -5.12
N GLY A 3 14.78 -4.87 -4.89
CA GLY A 3 14.60 -3.74 -5.80
C GLY A 3 15.85 -2.84 -5.96
N TYR A 4 16.80 -2.93 -5.02
CA TYR A 4 18.02 -2.13 -5.03
C TYR A 4 19.30 -2.97 -5.20
N TYR A 5 19.25 -4.24 -4.80
CA TYR A 5 20.39 -5.14 -4.86
C TYR A 5 19.98 -6.49 -5.44
N PRO A 6 20.86 -7.16 -6.17
CA PRO A 6 20.63 -8.52 -6.60
C PRO A 6 20.43 -9.44 -5.39
N MET A 7 19.59 -10.45 -5.53
CA MET A 7 19.45 -11.48 -4.50
C MET A 7 20.79 -12.20 -4.31
N SER A 8 21.18 -12.32 -3.05
CA SER A 8 22.43 -12.96 -2.64
C SER A 8 22.19 -13.81 -1.40
N SER A 9 22.95 -14.89 -1.27
CA SER A 9 22.96 -15.73 -0.06
C SER A 9 23.72 -15.09 1.10
N SER A 10 24.45 -14.01 0.84
CA SER A 10 25.31 -13.32 1.83
C SER A 10 25.16 -11.81 1.69
N LEU A 11 25.18 -11.13 2.82
CA LEU A 11 25.16 -9.67 2.91
C LEU A 11 26.31 -9.24 3.83
N VAL A 12 27.15 -8.31 3.34
CA VAL A 12 28.17 -7.66 4.17
C VAL A 12 27.55 -6.44 4.83
N ILE A 13 27.58 -6.39 6.15
CA ILE A 13 27.04 -5.31 6.98
C ILE A 13 28.12 -4.69 7.86
N LYS A 14 27.94 -3.42 8.18
CA LYS A 14 28.70 -2.70 9.21
C LYS A 14 27.74 -2.20 10.27
N PRO A 15 27.51 -2.99 11.35
CA PRO A 15 26.51 -2.62 12.33
C PRO A 15 26.96 -1.43 13.17
N GLU A 16 26.10 -0.43 13.27
CA GLU A 16 26.18 0.72 14.18
C GLU A 16 24.87 0.86 14.96
N LYS A 17 24.87 1.64 16.03
CA LYS A 17 23.71 1.86 16.90
C LYS A 17 23.04 0.55 17.33
N VAL A 18 23.86 -0.41 17.71
CA VAL A 18 23.41 -1.75 18.14
C VAL A 18 22.59 -1.64 19.42
N SER A 19 21.42 -2.29 19.42
CA SER A 19 20.50 -2.35 20.56
C SER A 19 19.91 -3.75 20.68
N PRO A 20 19.23 -4.08 21.80
CA PRO A 20 18.49 -5.34 21.93
C PRO A 20 17.42 -5.56 20.85
N ARG A 21 16.98 -4.49 20.16
CA ARG A 21 15.95 -4.55 19.13
C ARG A 21 16.51 -4.63 17.70
N GLY A 22 17.81 -4.42 17.51
CA GLY A 22 18.42 -4.44 16.18
C GLY A 22 19.60 -3.48 16.06
N PHE A 23 19.91 -3.10 14.83
CA PHE A 23 21.05 -2.22 14.53
C PHE A 23 20.79 -1.42 13.23
N VAL A 24 21.65 -0.43 12.98
CA VAL A 24 21.69 0.29 11.71
C VAL A 24 22.92 -0.17 10.93
N ASP A 25 22.77 -0.47 9.66
CA ASP A 25 23.90 -0.78 8.77
C ASP A 25 24.51 0.51 8.22
N ALA A 26 25.75 0.75 8.56
CA ALA A 26 26.54 1.90 8.11
C ALA A 26 27.59 1.52 7.05
N ALA A 27 27.39 0.43 6.32
CA ALA A 27 28.29 0.05 5.23
C ALA A 27 28.26 1.11 4.12
N ALA A 28 29.46 1.48 3.61
CA ALA A 28 29.61 2.57 2.65
C ALA A 28 28.77 2.38 1.37
N HIS A 29 28.63 1.15 0.89
CA HIS A 29 27.83 0.83 -0.30
C HIS A 29 26.32 1.04 -0.11
N ARG A 30 25.86 1.26 1.12
CA ARG A 30 24.46 1.50 1.47
C ARG A 30 24.15 2.96 1.80
N ALA A 31 25.17 3.83 1.78
CA ALA A 31 25.02 5.23 2.19
C ALA A 31 24.00 6.02 1.34
N ALA A 32 23.83 5.64 0.06
CA ALA A 32 22.88 6.28 -0.85
C ALA A 32 21.42 5.81 -0.67
N LEU A 33 21.18 4.78 0.13
CA LEU A 33 19.83 4.27 0.36
C LEU A 33 19.07 5.13 1.38
N PRO A 34 17.74 5.23 1.24
CA PRO A 34 16.92 5.81 2.30
C PRO A 34 17.19 5.14 3.66
N PRO A 35 17.24 5.90 4.77
CA PRO A 35 17.61 5.39 6.08
C PRO A 35 16.82 4.16 6.54
N ALA A 36 15.54 4.08 6.18
CA ALA A 36 14.68 2.95 6.51
C ALA A 36 15.21 1.59 5.99
N TYR A 37 15.94 1.59 4.86
CA TYR A 37 16.51 0.35 4.30
C TYR A 37 17.78 -0.11 5.00
N ASN A 38 18.36 0.73 5.87
CA ASN A 38 19.55 0.42 6.64
C ASN A 38 19.23 0.00 8.08
N GLN A 39 17.96 0.00 8.47
CA GLN A 39 17.52 -0.45 9.78
C GLN A 39 17.24 -1.95 9.76
N TYR A 40 17.87 -2.67 10.68
CA TYR A 40 17.66 -4.10 10.90
C TYR A 40 17.01 -4.32 12.26
N THR A 41 15.88 -4.99 12.25
CA THR A 41 15.12 -5.31 13.47
C THR A 41 15.32 -6.77 13.82
N LEU A 42 15.61 -7.04 15.10
CA LEU A 42 15.64 -8.39 15.63
C LEU A 42 14.20 -8.86 15.85
N MET A 43 13.70 -9.71 14.94
CA MET A 43 12.32 -10.15 14.93
C MET A 43 11.88 -10.81 16.25
N SER A 44 12.78 -11.58 16.88
CA SER A 44 12.50 -12.22 18.19
C SER A 44 12.33 -11.25 19.36
N ALA A 45 12.71 -9.98 19.16
CA ALA A 45 12.51 -8.93 20.18
C ALA A 45 11.14 -8.23 20.07
N GLU A 46 10.34 -8.56 19.06
CA GLU A 46 8.99 -8.00 18.91
C GLU A 46 7.97 -8.74 19.77
N ASN A 47 7.03 -7.97 20.32
CA ASN A 47 5.90 -8.55 21.06
C ASN A 47 5.05 -9.43 20.13
N GLY A 48 4.72 -10.64 20.59
CA GLY A 48 3.93 -11.59 19.81
C GLY A 48 4.71 -12.23 18.67
N PHE A 49 6.05 -12.24 18.73
CA PHE A 49 6.87 -12.95 17.77
C PHE A 49 6.49 -14.44 17.72
N ASP A 50 6.21 -14.92 16.51
CA ASP A 50 5.99 -16.33 16.22
C ASP A 50 6.69 -16.64 14.88
N ARG A 51 7.70 -17.52 14.97
CA ARG A 51 8.54 -17.92 13.83
C ARG A 51 7.74 -18.51 12.65
N ARG A 52 6.56 -19.09 12.93
CA ARG A 52 5.68 -19.63 11.87
C ARG A 52 5.25 -18.55 10.86
N TYR A 53 5.26 -17.28 11.27
CA TYR A 53 4.84 -16.15 10.43
C TYR A 53 6.01 -15.34 9.84
N ASP A 54 7.27 -15.75 10.00
CA ASP A 54 8.44 -14.98 9.54
C ASP A 54 8.37 -14.69 8.03
N ASN A 55 8.08 -15.69 7.22
CA ASN A 55 7.97 -15.51 5.76
C ASN A 55 6.85 -14.54 5.38
N TYR A 56 5.74 -14.61 6.08
CA TYR A 56 4.63 -13.67 5.86
C TYR A 56 5.04 -12.24 6.28
N ARG A 57 5.68 -12.10 7.44
CA ARG A 57 6.17 -10.79 7.93
C ARG A 57 7.17 -10.16 6.96
N MET A 58 8.13 -10.92 6.44
CA MET A 58 9.10 -10.40 5.45
C MET A 58 8.42 -9.81 4.21
N VAL A 59 7.34 -10.42 3.75
CA VAL A 59 6.60 -9.98 2.56
C VAL A 59 5.62 -8.85 2.88
N TYR A 60 4.85 -8.99 3.98
CA TYR A 60 3.73 -8.10 4.27
C TYR A 60 4.12 -6.87 5.07
N TYR A 61 5.13 -6.95 5.92
CA TYR A 61 5.48 -5.85 6.83
C TYR A 61 5.75 -4.52 6.10
N PRO A 62 6.62 -4.44 5.08
CA PRO A 62 6.85 -3.18 4.37
C PRO A 62 5.60 -2.66 3.65
N LEU A 63 4.76 -3.55 3.14
CA LEU A 63 3.52 -3.19 2.46
C LEU A 63 2.45 -2.72 3.46
N PHE A 64 2.41 -3.35 4.64
CA PHE A 64 1.55 -2.91 5.73
C PHE A 64 1.96 -1.54 6.27
N VAL A 65 3.26 -1.27 6.43
CA VAL A 65 3.75 0.07 6.84
C VAL A 65 3.30 1.14 5.86
N THR A 66 3.35 0.85 4.55
CA THR A 66 2.83 1.77 3.53
C THR A 66 1.32 1.99 3.68
N GLY A 67 0.55 0.90 3.85
CA GLY A 67 -0.89 0.99 4.10
C GLY A 67 -1.23 1.77 5.37
N PHE A 68 -0.45 1.58 6.44
CA PHE A 68 -0.61 2.31 7.70
C PHE A 68 -0.31 3.81 7.54
N ALA A 69 0.78 4.17 6.87
CA ALA A 69 1.11 5.57 6.63
C ALA A 69 0.04 6.29 5.78
N LEU A 70 -0.54 5.59 4.80
CA LEU A 70 -1.65 6.12 4.01
C LEU A 70 -2.94 6.25 4.82
N ASP A 71 -3.23 5.29 5.70
CA ASP A 71 -4.35 5.35 6.62
C ASP A 71 -4.26 6.55 7.56
N ASP A 72 -3.08 6.75 8.13
CA ASP A 72 -2.77 7.88 9.02
C ASP A 72 -2.91 9.22 8.27
N TYR A 73 -2.33 9.30 7.07
CA TYR A 73 -2.43 10.48 6.22
C TYR A 73 -3.89 10.84 5.85
N LEU A 74 -4.69 9.86 5.48
CA LEU A 74 -6.10 10.10 5.17
C LEU A 74 -6.89 10.52 6.42
N PHE A 75 -6.61 9.90 7.55
CA PHE A 75 -7.26 10.21 8.81
C PHE A 75 -6.93 11.62 9.31
N ASP A 76 -5.66 12.00 9.31
CA ASP A 76 -5.20 13.31 9.78
C ASP A 76 -5.74 14.48 8.93
N ASN A 77 -6.14 14.18 7.68
CA ASN A 77 -6.72 15.15 6.77
C ASN A 77 -8.24 14.98 6.58
N ASP A 78 -8.92 14.24 7.48
CA ASP A 78 -10.37 13.95 7.38
C ASP A 78 -10.76 13.43 5.98
N SER A 79 -9.93 12.56 5.42
CA SER A 79 -10.03 12.06 4.04
C SER A 79 -10.27 13.17 2.98
N PHE A 80 -9.86 14.40 3.28
CA PHE A 80 -10.08 15.59 2.45
C PHE A 80 -11.55 15.90 2.18
N GLY A 81 -12.44 15.47 3.06
CA GLY A 81 -13.89 15.58 2.90
C GLY A 81 -14.47 14.61 1.89
N ALA A 82 -13.77 13.54 1.56
CA ALA A 82 -14.28 12.50 0.68
C ALA A 82 -15.37 11.68 1.37
N GLU A 83 -16.44 11.39 0.61
CA GLU A 83 -17.52 10.50 1.05
C GLU A 83 -17.14 9.02 0.91
N ARG A 84 -16.12 8.73 0.07
CA ARG A 84 -15.68 7.39 -0.27
C ARG A 84 -14.18 7.37 -0.60
N VAL A 85 -13.51 6.30 -0.22
CA VAL A 85 -12.13 6.04 -0.63
C VAL A 85 -12.11 4.95 -1.69
N ILE A 86 -11.49 5.24 -2.83
CA ILE A 86 -11.33 4.30 -3.95
C ILE A 86 -9.89 3.83 -3.99
N LEU A 87 -9.68 2.51 -3.96
CA LEU A 87 -8.36 1.89 -4.01
C LEU A 87 -8.19 1.12 -5.31
N SER A 88 -7.21 1.46 -6.15
CA SER A 88 -6.85 0.63 -7.30
C SER A 88 -6.06 -0.60 -6.87
N SER A 89 -5.94 -1.59 -7.75
CA SER A 89 -5.32 -2.89 -7.43
C SER A 89 -5.82 -3.46 -6.10
N ALA A 90 -7.13 -3.51 -5.91
CA ALA A 90 -7.77 -3.88 -4.65
C ALA A 90 -7.37 -5.28 -4.14
N SER A 91 -6.82 -6.15 -4.99
CA SER A 91 -6.24 -7.44 -4.64
C SER A 91 -4.80 -7.36 -4.13
N SER A 92 -4.14 -6.21 -4.25
CA SER A 92 -2.75 -6.05 -3.79
C SER A 92 -2.65 -6.04 -2.28
N LYS A 93 -1.51 -6.51 -1.77
CA LYS A 93 -1.26 -6.56 -0.32
C LYS A 93 -1.32 -5.18 0.34
N THR A 94 -0.85 -4.14 -0.34
CA THR A 94 -0.88 -2.76 0.16
C THR A 94 -2.32 -2.23 0.20
N SER A 95 -3.12 -2.47 -0.85
CA SER A 95 -4.55 -2.10 -0.86
C SER A 95 -5.33 -2.82 0.24
N ILE A 96 -5.10 -4.13 0.41
CA ILE A 96 -5.72 -4.93 1.48
C ILE A 96 -5.35 -4.38 2.87
N SER A 97 -4.09 -4.00 3.07
CA SER A 97 -3.62 -3.40 4.33
C SER A 97 -4.36 -2.09 4.61
N LEU A 98 -4.37 -1.17 3.67
CA LEU A 98 -5.07 0.11 3.81
C LEU A 98 -6.58 -0.10 4.00
N ALA A 99 -7.21 -0.94 3.18
CA ALA A 99 -8.64 -1.22 3.27
C ALA A 99 -9.03 -1.79 4.65
N SER A 100 -8.20 -2.66 5.22
CA SER A 100 -8.45 -3.24 6.54
C SER A 100 -8.42 -2.20 7.67
N LEU A 101 -7.57 -1.18 7.56
CA LEU A 101 -7.45 -0.09 8.51
C LEU A 101 -8.61 0.90 8.34
N GLN A 102 -8.85 1.35 7.11
CA GLN A 102 -9.94 2.27 6.77
C GLN A 102 -11.33 1.71 7.13
N LYS A 103 -11.55 0.40 6.93
CA LYS A 103 -12.78 -0.26 7.36
C LYS A 103 -13.00 -0.19 8.87
N LYS A 104 -11.94 -0.34 9.67
CA LYS A 104 -12.03 -0.18 11.14
C LYS A 104 -12.38 1.24 11.55
N ARG A 105 -12.04 2.23 10.73
CA ARG A 105 -12.44 3.64 10.93
C ARG A 105 -13.86 3.94 10.46
N GLY A 106 -14.52 3.00 9.78
CA GLY A 106 -15.87 3.17 9.25
C GLY A 106 -15.94 3.89 7.90
N SER A 107 -14.81 4.01 7.19
CA SER A 107 -14.77 4.60 5.85
C SER A 107 -15.55 3.74 4.86
N LYS A 108 -16.23 4.38 3.90
CA LYS A 108 -16.81 3.70 2.74
C LYS A 108 -15.73 3.44 1.70
N LEU A 109 -15.60 2.20 1.26
CA LEU A 109 -14.50 1.74 0.42
C LEU A 109 -15.00 1.13 -0.90
N THR A 110 -14.42 1.59 -2.01
CA THR A 110 -14.55 0.91 -3.31
C THR A 110 -13.21 0.31 -3.71
N GLY A 111 -13.21 -0.98 -4.03
CA GLY A 111 -12.06 -1.67 -4.59
C GLY A 111 -12.14 -1.75 -6.10
N LEU A 112 -11.20 -1.09 -6.82
CA LEU A 112 -11.02 -1.25 -8.26
C LEU A 112 -10.04 -2.38 -8.55
N THR A 113 -10.43 -3.32 -9.41
CA THR A 113 -9.61 -4.48 -9.73
C THR A 113 -9.89 -4.99 -11.15
N SER A 114 -9.10 -5.97 -11.61
CA SER A 114 -9.41 -6.66 -12.87
C SER A 114 -10.58 -7.64 -12.69
N SER A 115 -11.27 -7.96 -13.78
CA SER A 115 -12.38 -8.92 -13.79
C SER A 115 -11.98 -10.29 -13.20
N GLY A 116 -10.76 -10.75 -13.48
CA GLY A 116 -10.23 -12.02 -12.95
C GLY A 116 -10.02 -12.02 -11.43
N ASN A 117 -9.86 -10.86 -10.80
CA ASN A 117 -9.66 -10.74 -9.35
C ASN A 117 -10.92 -10.32 -8.58
N ALA A 118 -12.02 -9.95 -9.27
CA ALA A 118 -13.21 -9.40 -8.64
C ALA A 118 -13.81 -10.35 -7.57
N GLY A 119 -13.91 -11.62 -7.88
CA GLY A 119 -14.40 -12.65 -6.93
C GLY A 119 -13.53 -12.75 -5.68
N PHE A 120 -12.21 -12.75 -5.84
CA PHE A 120 -11.28 -12.76 -4.70
C PHE A 120 -11.44 -11.49 -3.85
N VAL A 121 -11.45 -10.32 -4.48
CA VAL A 121 -11.56 -9.04 -3.76
C VAL A 121 -12.88 -8.96 -2.99
N SER A 122 -13.98 -9.39 -3.59
CA SER A 122 -15.28 -9.46 -2.91
C SER A 122 -15.27 -10.41 -1.72
N SER A 123 -14.58 -11.55 -1.83
CA SER A 123 -14.49 -12.54 -0.74
C SER A 123 -13.72 -12.04 0.49
N LEU A 124 -12.88 -11.00 0.35
CA LEU A 124 -12.16 -10.39 1.47
C LEU A 124 -13.10 -9.69 2.46
N GLY A 125 -14.28 -9.27 2.01
CA GLY A 125 -15.25 -8.55 2.84
C GLY A 125 -14.73 -7.20 3.36
N LEU A 126 -13.75 -6.61 2.72
CA LEU A 126 -13.13 -5.33 3.13
C LEU A 126 -13.78 -4.13 2.46
N TYR A 127 -14.23 -4.28 1.24
CA TYR A 127 -14.80 -3.22 0.42
C TYR A 127 -16.32 -3.25 0.47
N ASP A 128 -16.95 -2.09 0.50
CA ASP A 128 -18.41 -1.96 0.42
C ASP A 128 -18.89 -2.21 -1.02
N GLU A 129 -18.00 -1.89 -1.98
CA GLU A 129 -18.25 -2.09 -3.39
C GLU A 129 -16.97 -2.56 -4.09
N VAL A 130 -17.09 -3.53 -5.00
CA VAL A 130 -16.00 -4.01 -5.85
C VAL A 130 -16.38 -3.78 -7.29
N VAL A 131 -15.56 -3.01 -8.01
CA VAL A 131 -15.81 -2.62 -9.39
C VAL A 131 -14.62 -3.04 -10.24
N THR A 132 -14.90 -3.55 -11.44
CA THR A 132 -13.82 -3.84 -12.39
C THR A 132 -13.34 -2.57 -13.07
N TYR A 133 -12.09 -2.57 -13.57
CA TYR A 133 -11.61 -1.42 -14.32
C TYR A 133 -12.47 -1.11 -15.56
N ASP A 134 -13.11 -2.12 -16.14
CA ASP A 134 -13.98 -1.95 -17.31
C ASP A 134 -15.28 -1.23 -16.93
N ASP A 135 -15.77 -1.48 -15.74
CA ASP A 135 -17.04 -0.95 -15.21
C ASP A 135 -16.88 0.38 -14.43
N LEU A 136 -15.69 0.98 -14.43
CA LEU A 136 -15.40 2.23 -13.71
C LEU A 136 -16.42 3.33 -13.98
N ALA A 137 -16.94 3.43 -15.21
CA ALA A 137 -17.93 4.41 -15.61
C ALA A 137 -19.30 4.25 -14.90
N ASN A 138 -19.55 3.12 -14.24
CA ASN A 138 -20.79 2.87 -13.49
C ASN A 138 -20.76 3.47 -12.07
N LEU A 139 -19.59 3.95 -11.61
CA LEU A 139 -19.48 4.64 -10.32
C LEU A 139 -20.24 5.97 -10.35
N ASP A 140 -20.81 6.35 -9.21
CA ASP A 140 -21.50 7.63 -9.07
C ASP A 140 -20.50 8.79 -9.09
N ALA A 141 -20.41 9.47 -10.21
CA ALA A 141 -19.51 10.60 -10.43
C ALA A 141 -19.86 11.84 -9.58
N GLY A 142 -21.05 11.89 -8.98
CA GLY A 142 -21.48 12.98 -8.11
C GLY A 142 -20.90 12.94 -6.70
N GLN A 143 -20.33 11.81 -6.28
CA GLN A 143 -19.73 11.64 -4.97
C GLN A 143 -18.32 12.21 -4.91
N LYS A 144 -17.98 12.86 -3.79
CA LYS A 144 -16.58 13.25 -3.50
C LYS A 144 -15.77 12.02 -3.11
N VAL A 145 -14.65 11.81 -3.80
CA VAL A 145 -13.82 10.62 -3.61
C VAL A 145 -12.36 10.96 -3.33
N ALA A 146 -11.75 10.19 -2.43
CA ALA A 146 -10.30 10.11 -2.30
C ALA A 146 -9.83 8.88 -3.09
N TYR A 147 -8.95 9.08 -4.04
CA TYR A 147 -8.39 8.00 -4.84
C TYR A 147 -6.97 7.67 -4.42
N VAL A 148 -6.69 6.40 -4.16
CA VAL A 148 -5.34 5.90 -3.86
C VAL A 148 -4.92 4.91 -4.93
N ASP A 149 -3.97 5.33 -5.76
CA ASP A 149 -3.48 4.55 -6.89
C ASP A 149 -2.34 3.61 -6.48
N MET A 150 -2.68 2.34 -6.31
CA MET A 150 -1.71 1.27 -6.06
C MET A 150 -1.22 0.60 -7.35
N ALA A 151 -1.90 0.83 -8.47
CA ALA A 151 -1.57 0.20 -9.75
C ALA A 151 -0.49 0.96 -10.52
N GLY A 152 -0.53 2.28 -10.50
CA GLY A 152 0.29 3.14 -11.35
C GLY A 152 -0.08 3.02 -12.84
N ASN A 153 -1.32 2.61 -13.14
CA ASN A 153 -1.81 2.46 -14.51
C ASN A 153 -2.37 3.79 -15.00
N ARG A 154 -1.70 4.38 -16.01
CA ARG A 154 -2.04 5.70 -16.55
C ARG A 154 -3.43 5.77 -17.17
N ASP A 155 -3.87 4.71 -17.85
CA ASP A 155 -5.21 4.67 -18.46
C ASP A 155 -6.30 4.67 -17.38
N VAL A 156 -6.18 3.82 -16.37
CA VAL A 156 -7.12 3.79 -15.23
C VAL A 156 -7.14 5.13 -14.52
N LEU A 157 -5.97 5.72 -14.24
CA LEU A 157 -5.85 7.03 -13.61
C LEU A 157 -6.56 8.12 -14.42
N SER A 158 -6.28 8.16 -15.74
CA SER A 158 -6.88 9.14 -16.65
C SER A 158 -8.40 9.00 -16.71
N ARG A 159 -8.91 7.77 -16.89
CA ARG A 159 -10.36 7.49 -16.95
C ARG A 159 -11.05 7.88 -15.64
N LEU A 160 -10.44 7.59 -14.50
CA LEU A 160 -11.00 7.94 -13.20
C LEU A 160 -11.06 9.46 -13.01
N HIS A 161 -9.99 10.17 -13.35
CA HIS A 161 -9.98 11.63 -13.27
C HIS A 161 -10.99 12.29 -14.22
N HIS A 162 -11.16 11.78 -15.44
CA HIS A 162 -12.19 12.29 -16.35
C HIS A 162 -13.62 11.96 -15.88
N HIS A 163 -13.81 10.83 -15.20
CA HIS A 163 -15.12 10.42 -14.70
C HIS A 163 -15.58 11.27 -13.53
N PHE A 164 -14.72 11.48 -12.53
CA PHE A 164 -15.07 12.22 -11.30
C PHE A 164 -14.79 13.73 -11.39
N ASN A 165 -13.90 14.17 -12.29
CA ASN A 165 -13.50 15.56 -12.45
C ASN A 165 -13.16 16.22 -11.08
N ASP A 166 -13.81 17.32 -10.73
CA ASP A 166 -13.57 18.09 -9.50
C ASP A 166 -14.03 17.34 -8.22
N ASN A 167 -14.71 16.21 -8.35
CA ASN A 167 -15.11 15.38 -7.22
C ASN A 167 -13.97 14.46 -6.72
N ILE A 168 -12.80 14.42 -7.39
CA ILE A 168 -11.60 13.84 -6.78
C ILE A 168 -10.98 14.88 -5.85
N VAL A 169 -11.26 14.76 -4.56
CA VAL A 169 -10.74 15.69 -3.55
C VAL A 169 -9.33 15.34 -3.07
N CYS A 170 -8.90 14.10 -3.30
CA CYS A 170 -7.54 13.64 -3.03
C CYS A 170 -7.15 12.56 -4.06
N SER A 171 -5.95 12.66 -4.61
CA SER A 171 -5.40 11.66 -5.53
C SER A 171 -3.96 11.33 -5.10
N CYS A 172 -3.77 10.15 -4.49
CA CYS A 172 -2.49 9.65 -4.01
C CYS A 172 -1.92 8.61 -4.96
N SER A 173 -0.76 8.87 -5.57
CA SER A 173 -0.03 7.90 -6.39
C SER A 173 0.98 7.15 -5.52
N VAL A 174 0.80 5.85 -5.36
CA VAL A 174 1.61 4.98 -4.49
C VAL A 174 2.37 3.93 -5.30
N GLY A 175 1.69 3.24 -6.20
CA GLY A 175 2.25 2.17 -7.02
C GLY A 175 2.88 2.68 -8.32
N ILE A 176 3.89 1.94 -8.80
CA ILE A 176 4.61 2.21 -10.05
C ILE A 176 4.73 0.95 -10.93
N THR A 177 3.90 -0.05 -10.69
CA THR A 177 4.03 -1.37 -11.33
C THR A 177 3.75 -1.36 -12.83
N HIS A 178 3.05 -0.35 -13.35
CA HIS A 178 2.65 -0.23 -14.75
C HIS A 178 3.18 1.06 -15.40
N ARG A 179 4.32 1.57 -14.95
CA ARG A 179 5.01 2.61 -15.72
C ARG A 179 5.61 1.96 -16.98
N GLU A 180 4.97 2.17 -18.10
CA GLU A 180 5.63 2.03 -19.38
C GLU A 180 6.66 3.16 -19.49
N ASN A 181 7.91 2.80 -19.80
CA ASN A 181 8.99 3.74 -20.09
C ASN A 181 8.72 4.53 -21.36
#